data_74a9ade6772c79125f603bdb70d74491
#
_entry.id   74a9ade6772c79125f603bdb70d74491
#
_cell.length_a   1.000
_cell.length_b   1.000
_cell.length_c   1.000
_cell.angle_alpha   90.00
_cell.angle_beta   90.00
_cell.angle_gamma   90.00
#
_symmetry.space_group_name_H-M   'P 1'
#
loop_
_entity.id
_entity.type
_entity.pdbx_description
1 polymer ?
#
loop_
_entity_poly.entity_id
_entity_poly.type
_entity_poly.pdbx_seq_one_letter_code
_entity_poly.pdbx_strand_id
1 'polypeptide(L)'
;PVAENLRAEPREFGRLIQDAVGIEAIVNRVTVHESAEVQSEWFQSTHDDYGIENIVLVGGESSNIDYLGPSVVESSELISEINSEPGREIFCGGIAIPSRKVESLRLLKKGSGGIEYFTTQVLYDSDNISKMLGHYQDVCMKEKVSPKRILLSFAPISTERNLNFLKWLGVNIPEATEEYITANQDTIKGRSLEVSMGVLDDVLSHISS
;
A
#
# COMPACT_ATOMS: atom_id res chain seq x y z
N PRO A 1 8.24 -5.00 25.28
CA PRO A 1 9.42 -4.95 24.45
C PRO A 1 9.16 -5.85 23.27
N VAL A 2 8.85 -5.25 22.13
CA VAL A 2 8.86 -6.00 20.87
C VAL A 2 10.31 -6.37 20.68
N ALA A 3 10.61 -7.68 20.66
CA ALA A 3 11.94 -8.16 20.41
C ALA A 3 12.47 -7.45 19.16
N GLU A 4 13.61 -6.81 19.26
CA GLU A 4 14.42 -6.36 18.13
C GLU A 4 14.87 -7.61 17.36
N ASN A 5 13.93 -8.23 16.66
CA ASN A 5 14.32 -9.20 15.66
C ASN A 5 15.00 -8.38 14.56
N LEU A 6 16.27 -8.66 14.33
CA LEU A 6 17.02 -8.24 13.16
C LEU A 6 16.12 -8.50 11.93
N ARG A 7 15.47 -7.46 11.45
CA ARG A 7 14.70 -7.55 10.21
C ARG A 7 15.70 -7.37 9.09
N ALA A 8 15.61 -8.22 8.08
CA ALA A 8 16.37 -8.00 6.86
C ALA A 8 16.00 -6.62 6.30
N GLU A 9 16.97 -5.90 5.82
CA GLU A 9 16.76 -4.62 5.17
C GLU A 9 15.93 -4.85 3.90
N PRO A 10 14.79 -4.15 3.70
CA PRO A 10 13.86 -4.46 2.61
C PRO A 10 14.50 -4.43 1.23
N ARG A 11 15.46 -3.55 0.99
CA ARG A 11 16.16 -3.40 -0.29
C ARG A 11 17.08 -4.58 -0.59
N GLU A 12 17.79 -5.10 0.43
CA GLU A 12 18.62 -6.32 0.29
C GLU A 12 17.75 -7.51 -0.11
N PHE A 13 16.59 -7.66 0.53
CA PHE A 13 15.65 -8.73 0.19
C PHE A 13 15.04 -8.54 -1.19
N GLY A 14 14.64 -7.30 -1.54
CA GLY A 14 14.13 -6.95 -2.86
C GLY A 14 15.15 -7.27 -3.96
N ARG A 15 16.42 -6.89 -3.77
CA ARG A 15 17.52 -7.21 -4.66
C ARG A 15 17.69 -8.71 -4.87
N LEU A 16 17.69 -9.48 -3.79
CA LEU A 16 17.79 -10.94 -3.86
C LEU A 16 16.65 -11.57 -4.69
N ILE A 17 15.42 -11.04 -4.56
CA ILE A 17 14.29 -11.50 -5.37
C ILE A 17 14.51 -11.16 -6.84
N GLN A 18 14.90 -9.93 -7.17
CA GLN A 18 15.18 -9.52 -8.56
C GLN A 18 16.23 -10.42 -9.21
N ASP A 19 17.34 -10.65 -8.50
CA ASP A 19 18.46 -11.46 -8.98
C ASP A 19 18.06 -12.95 -9.16
N ALA A 20 17.20 -13.47 -8.29
CA ALA A 20 16.81 -14.88 -8.30
C ALA A 20 15.70 -15.20 -9.32
N VAL A 21 14.78 -14.28 -9.57
CA VAL A 21 13.54 -14.55 -10.33
C VAL A 21 13.45 -13.72 -11.61
N GLY A 22 14.24 -12.65 -11.73
CA GLY A 22 14.22 -11.75 -12.88
C GLY A 22 12.96 -10.88 -12.99
N ILE A 23 12.34 -10.56 -11.85
CA ILE A 23 11.18 -9.66 -11.76
C ILE A 23 11.54 -8.45 -10.92
N GLU A 24 10.91 -7.31 -11.19
CA GLU A 24 11.07 -6.10 -10.40
C GLU A 24 10.50 -6.26 -8.99
N ALA A 25 11.22 -5.76 -7.99
CA ALA A 25 10.74 -5.71 -6.61
C ALA A 25 10.09 -4.36 -6.31
N ILE A 26 9.07 -4.39 -5.45
CA ILE A 26 8.48 -3.20 -4.86
C ILE A 26 8.86 -3.17 -3.38
N VAL A 27 9.47 -2.10 -2.91
CA VAL A 27 9.82 -1.92 -1.50
C VAL A 27 8.97 -0.84 -0.84
N ASN A 28 8.58 -1.09 0.42
CA ASN A 28 7.82 -0.12 1.20
C ASN A 28 8.77 0.75 2.03
N ARG A 29 8.52 2.06 2.06
CA ARG A 29 9.25 3.01 2.92
C ARG A 29 8.28 3.84 3.76
N VAL A 30 8.42 3.78 5.08
CA VAL A 30 7.75 4.71 5.99
C VAL A 30 8.50 6.04 5.95
N THR A 31 7.81 7.12 5.56
CA THR A 31 8.46 8.39 5.25
C THR A 31 8.61 9.31 6.46
N VAL A 32 7.72 9.18 7.44
CA VAL A 32 7.49 10.19 8.47
C VAL A 32 8.43 10.12 9.70
N HIS A 33 9.25 9.09 9.83
CA HIS A 33 10.06 8.88 11.04
C HIS A 33 11.47 9.46 10.96
N GLU A 34 11.95 9.81 9.78
CA GLU A 34 13.30 10.33 9.55
C GLU A 34 13.24 11.63 8.74
N SER A 35 14.28 12.46 8.82
CA SER A 35 14.30 13.74 8.12
C SER A 35 14.25 13.61 6.59
N ALA A 36 13.93 14.70 5.90
CA ALA A 36 13.86 14.73 4.44
C ALA A 36 15.22 14.35 3.79
N GLU A 37 16.33 14.76 4.39
CA GLU A 37 17.68 14.43 3.92
C GLU A 37 17.91 12.91 3.97
N VAL A 38 17.60 12.27 5.11
CA VAL A 38 17.74 10.82 5.29
C VAL A 38 16.82 10.05 4.33
N GLN A 39 15.60 10.56 4.10
CA GLN A 39 14.68 9.97 3.12
C GLN A 39 15.24 10.08 1.70
N SER A 40 15.77 11.24 1.32
CA SER A 40 16.36 11.47 0.00
C SER A 40 17.55 10.52 -0.25
N GLU A 41 18.47 10.41 0.71
CA GLU A 41 19.59 9.46 0.64
C GLU A 41 19.13 8.02 0.49
N TRP A 42 18.07 7.64 1.23
CA TRP A 42 17.50 6.30 1.14
C TRP A 42 16.88 6.02 -0.24
N PHE A 43 16.17 6.99 -0.84
CA PHE A 43 15.59 6.85 -2.17
C PHE A 43 16.67 6.72 -3.24
N GLN A 44 17.71 7.58 -3.20
CA GLN A 44 18.84 7.53 -4.14
C GLN A 44 19.55 6.19 -4.06
N SER A 45 19.95 5.75 -2.85
CA SER A 45 20.64 4.48 -2.68
C SER A 45 19.78 3.26 -3.05
N THR A 46 18.45 3.36 -2.93
CA THR A 46 17.53 2.29 -3.36
C THR A 46 17.66 2.03 -4.85
N HIS A 47 17.74 3.08 -5.66
CA HIS A 47 18.00 2.97 -7.09
C HIS A 47 19.48 2.62 -7.39
N ASP A 48 20.42 3.42 -6.88
CA ASP A 48 21.82 3.38 -7.29
C ASP A 48 22.55 2.11 -6.80
N ASP A 49 22.30 1.68 -5.55
CA ASP A 49 23.01 0.56 -4.94
C ASP A 49 22.26 -0.77 -5.08
N TYR A 50 20.92 -0.74 -5.09
CA TYR A 50 20.09 -1.95 -5.10
C TYR A 50 19.38 -2.20 -6.44
N GLY A 51 19.37 -1.23 -7.37
CA GLY A 51 18.70 -1.35 -8.66
C GLY A 51 17.18 -1.56 -8.51
N ILE A 52 16.57 -0.96 -7.50
CA ILE A 52 15.13 -1.03 -7.25
C ILE A 52 14.50 0.29 -7.64
N GLU A 53 13.56 0.24 -8.58
CA GLU A 53 12.90 1.40 -9.15
C GLU A 53 11.50 1.63 -8.55
N ASN A 54 10.88 0.63 -7.91
CA ASN A 54 9.51 0.71 -7.42
C ASN A 54 9.46 0.87 -5.90
N ILE A 55 8.96 2.00 -5.42
CA ILE A 55 8.86 2.32 -3.99
C ILE A 55 7.41 2.66 -3.63
N VAL A 56 6.86 2.01 -2.59
CA VAL A 56 5.58 2.42 -1.99
C VAL A 56 5.85 3.27 -0.76
N LEU A 57 5.40 4.51 -0.79
CA LEU A 57 5.49 5.47 0.30
C LEU A 57 4.35 5.23 1.30
N VAL A 58 4.74 5.00 2.54
CA VAL A 58 3.82 4.78 3.66
C VAL A 58 3.90 5.98 4.61
N GLY A 59 2.77 6.63 4.83
CA GLY A 59 2.65 7.78 5.75
C GLY A 59 2.53 7.36 7.22
N GLY A 60 2.30 8.34 8.08
CA GLY A 60 2.08 8.14 9.50
C GLY A 60 0.71 7.54 9.85
N GLU A 61 0.62 6.99 11.05
CA GLU A 61 -0.58 6.34 11.57
C GLU A 61 -1.72 7.34 11.88
N SER A 62 -1.37 8.57 12.25
CA SER A 62 -2.33 9.61 12.65
C SER A 62 -1.93 10.98 12.15
N SER A 63 -2.93 11.77 11.74
CA SER A 63 -2.74 13.19 11.40
C SER A 63 -2.57 14.10 12.63
N ASN A 64 -2.74 13.55 13.83
CA ASN A 64 -2.60 14.30 15.09
C ASN A 64 -1.19 14.17 15.69
N ILE A 65 -0.30 13.44 15.05
CA ILE A 65 1.09 13.28 15.46
C ILE A 65 1.93 14.23 14.61
N ASP A 66 2.77 15.01 15.27
CA ASP A 66 3.78 15.83 14.61
C ASP A 66 4.99 14.95 14.32
N TYR A 67 5.15 14.57 13.04
CA TYR A 67 6.21 13.69 12.61
C TYR A 67 7.44 14.48 12.18
N LEU A 68 8.62 13.93 12.42
CA LEU A 68 9.90 14.53 12.02
C LEU A 68 10.09 14.55 10.50
N GLY A 69 9.64 13.50 9.84
CA GLY A 69 9.89 13.28 8.42
C GLY A 69 8.79 13.79 7.49
N PRO A 70 9.04 13.79 6.20
CA PRO A 70 8.13 14.31 5.18
C PRO A 70 6.87 13.45 5.05
N SER A 71 5.77 14.09 4.70
CA SER A 71 4.54 13.43 4.28
C SER A 71 4.77 12.62 2.99
N VAL A 72 3.80 11.77 2.64
CA VAL A 72 3.85 11.01 1.36
C VAL A 72 3.96 11.93 0.14
N VAL A 73 3.30 13.09 0.15
CA VAL A 73 3.38 14.05 -0.97
C VAL A 73 4.75 14.71 -1.03
N GLU A 74 5.27 15.23 0.09
CA GLU A 74 6.62 15.81 0.15
C GLU A 74 7.69 14.78 -0.23
N SER A 75 7.52 13.51 0.17
CA SER A 75 8.45 12.43 -0.24
C SER A 75 8.37 12.12 -1.75
N SER A 76 7.19 12.22 -2.37
CA SER A 76 7.07 12.07 -3.83
C SER A 76 7.70 13.26 -4.59
N GLU A 77 7.70 14.45 -4.00
CA GLU A 77 8.42 15.62 -4.53
C GLU A 77 9.94 15.39 -4.48
N LEU A 78 10.49 14.88 -3.38
CA LEU A 78 11.90 14.48 -3.28
C LEU A 78 12.29 13.46 -4.34
N ILE A 79 11.47 12.44 -4.58
CA ILE A 79 11.71 11.45 -5.64
C ILE A 79 11.65 12.10 -7.03
N SER A 80 10.75 13.05 -7.24
CA SER A 80 10.66 13.79 -8.51
C SER A 80 11.93 14.61 -8.76
N GLU A 81 12.53 15.21 -7.73
CA GLU A 81 13.82 15.89 -7.82
C GLU A 81 14.94 14.91 -8.18
N ILE A 82 14.98 13.73 -7.54
CA ILE A 82 15.97 12.68 -7.84
C ILE A 82 15.82 12.21 -9.29
N ASN A 83 14.60 12.01 -9.78
CA ASN A 83 14.31 11.61 -11.16
C ASN A 83 14.66 12.69 -12.20
N SER A 84 14.92 13.93 -11.79
CA SER A 84 15.41 14.98 -12.71
C SER A 84 16.85 14.73 -13.15
N GLU A 85 17.59 13.89 -12.45
CA GLU A 85 18.95 13.51 -12.81
C GLU A 85 18.94 12.42 -13.90
N PRO A 86 19.78 12.52 -14.94
CA PRO A 86 19.81 11.55 -16.02
C PRO A 86 20.11 10.12 -15.52
N GLY A 87 19.29 9.15 -15.95
CA GLY A 87 19.49 7.73 -15.67
C GLY A 87 18.86 7.26 -14.36
N ARG A 88 18.08 8.11 -13.69
CA ARG A 88 17.27 7.73 -12.53
C ARG A 88 15.80 7.76 -12.89
N GLU A 89 15.10 6.66 -12.59
CA GLU A 89 13.66 6.51 -12.81
C GLU A 89 13.06 5.69 -11.66
N ILE A 90 12.56 6.39 -10.62
CA ILE A 90 11.94 5.79 -9.45
C ILE A 90 10.43 6.00 -9.56
N PHE A 91 9.67 4.91 -9.60
CA PHE A 91 8.21 4.91 -9.61
C PHE A 91 7.66 4.94 -8.18
N CYS A 92 6.87 5.97 -7.90
CA CYS A 92 6.32 6.25 -6.59
C CYS A 92 4.92 5.66 -6.44
N GLY A 93 4.76 4.67 -5.58
CA GLY A 93 3.46 4.17 -5.14
C GLY A 93 3.01 4.80 -3.82
N GLY A 94 1.70 4.74 -3.55
CA GLY A 94 1.12 5.16 -2.27
C GLY A 94 0.11 4.15 -1.75
N ILE A 95 -0.29 4.30 -0.48
CA ILE A 95 -1.31 3.42 0.13
C ILE A 95 -2.70 4.05 -0.06
N ALA A 96 -3.66 3.21 -0.48
CA ALA A 96 -5.09 3.48 -0.48
C ALA A 96 -5.76 2.69 0.66
N ILE A 97 -6.57 3.36 1.48
CA ILE A 97 -7.29 2.75 2.61
C ILE A 97 -8.79 2.89 2.36
N PRO A 98 -9.46 1.87 1.77
CA PRO A 98 -10.84 1.98 1.31
C PRO A 98 -11.87 2.35 2.40
N SER A 99 -11.64 1.94 3.64
CA SER A 99 -12.50 2.24 4.78
C SER A 99 -12.34 3.69 5.31
N ARG A 100 -11.35 4.44 4.85
CA ARG A 100 -11.08 5.80 5.32
C ARG A 100 -12.04 6.79 4.66
N LYS A 101 -12.62 7.67 5.46
CA LYS A 101 -13.45 8.78 4.95
C LYS A 101 -12.67 9.65 3.96
N VAL A 102 -13.32 10.05 2.89
CA VAL A 102 -12.77 10.91 1.82
C VAL A 102 -11.46 10.41 1.20
N GLU A 103 -11.22 9.11 1.20
CA GLU A 103 -9.97 8.53 0.65
C GLU A 103 -9.82 8.87 -0.84
N SER A 104 -10.89 8.87 -1.62
CA SER A 104 -10.88 9.23 -3.04
C SER A 104 -10.26 10.61 -3.31
N LEU A 105 -10.57 11.62 -2.46
CA LEU A 105 -9.95 12.95 -2.56
C LEU A 105 -8.47 12.92 -2.14
N ARG A 106 -8.11 12.06 -1.19
CA ARG A 106 -6.70 11.87 -0.79
C ARG A 106 -5.89 11.22 -1.92
N LEU A 107 -6.47 10.22 -2.60
CA LEU A 107 -5.84 9.59 -3.77
C LEU A 107 -5.63 10.62 -4.89
N LEU A 108 -6.66 11.43 -5.18
CA LEU A 108 -6.53 12.51 -6.15
C LEU A 108 -5.38 13.47 -5.80
N LYS A 109 -5.33 13.95 -4.55
CA LYS A 109 -4.26 14.84 -4.07
C LYS A 109 -2.88 14.20 -4.18
N LYS A 110 -2.74 12.94 -3.73
CA LYS A 110 -1.48 12.19 -3.83
C LYS A 110 -1.06 11.99 -5.29
N GLY A 111 -1.99 11.58 -6.16
CA GLY A 111 -1.73 11.40 -7.59
C GLY A 111 -1.31 12.69 -8.30
N SER A 112 -1.87 13.83 -7.91
CA SER A 112 -1.44 15.15 -8.40
C SER A 112 -0.08 15.58 -7.84
N GLY A 113 0.33 15.04 -6.69
CA GLY A 113 1.62 15.30 -6.06
C GLY A 113 2.73 14.32 -6.45
N GLY A 114 2.55 13.50 -7.51
CA GLY A 114 3.63 12.63 -8.02
C GLY A 114 3.47 11.14 -7.74
N ILE A 115 2.43 10.71 -7.00
CA ILE A 115 2.15 9.28 -6.83
C ILE A 115 1.59 8.71 -8.14
N GLU A 116 2.21 7.64 -8.63
CA GLU A 116 1.92 7.07 -9.95
C GLU A 116 0.98 5.86 -9.90
N TYR A 117 0.96 5.15 -8.78
CA TYR A 117 0.04 4.04 -8.53
C TYR A 117 -0.30 3.94 -7.04
N PHE A 118 -1.32 3.15 -6.72
CA PHE A 118 -1.68 2.87 -5.34
C PHE A 118 -1.74 1.37 -5.09
N THR A 119 -1.39 0.94 -3.88
CA THR A 119 -1.72 -0.38 -3.37
C THR A 119 -2.72 -0.23 -2.24
N THR A 120 -3.74 -1.10 -2.18
CA THR A 120 -4.74 -1.00 -1.12
C THR A 120 -4.19 -1.53 0.20
N GLN A 121 -4.78 -1.09 1.31
CA GLN A 121 -4.75 -1.90 2.54
C GLN A 121 -5.38 -3.27 2.23
N VAL A 122 -5.03 -4.30 3.00
CA VAL A 122 -5.58 -5.66 2.80
C VAL A 122 -7.12 -5.65 2.84
N LEU A 123 -7.73 -6.32 1.87
CA LEU A 123 -9.18 -6.31 1.65
C LEU A 123 -9.85 -7.56 2.22
N TYR A 124 -10.91 -7.34 3.01
CA TYR A 124 -11.83 -8.36 3.53
C TYR A 124 -13.30 -8.00 3.30
N ASP A 125 -13.56 -6.95 2.53
CA ASP A 125 -14.87 -6.38 2.28
C ASP A 125 -14.87 -5.71 0.91
N SER A 126 -15.85 -6.03 0.06
CA SER A 126 -15.99 -5.51 -1.28
C SER A 126 -16.69 -4.14 -1.32
N ASP A 127 -17.50 -3.82 -0.33
CA ASP A 127 -18.31 -2.60 -0.31
C ASP A 127 -17.47 -1.33 -0.23
N ASN A 128 -16.51 -1.30 0.70
CA ASN A 128 -15.66 -0.13 0.91
C ASN A 128 -14.78 0.14 -0.31
N ILE A 129 -14.18 -0.89 -0.88
CA ILE A 129 -13.32 -0.74 -2.05
C ILE A 129 -14.13 -0.33 -3.29
N SER A 130 -15.28 -0.93 -3.56
CA SER A 130 -16.13 -0.58 -4.70
C SER A 130 -16.63 0.86 -4.61
N LYS A 131 -17.09 1.31 -3.44
CA LYS A 131 -17.48 2.71 -3.21
C LYS A 131 -16.30 3.67 -3.38
N MET A 132 -15.12 3.32 -2.86
CA MET A 132 -13.93 4.14 -3.01
C MET A 132 -13.53 4.28 -4.49
N LEU A 133 -13.53 3.19 -5.25
CA LEU A 133 -13.20 3.19 -6.68
C LEU A 133 -14.17 4.05 -7.50
N GLY A 134 -15.49 3.89 -7.30
CA GLY A 134 -16.51 4.71 -7.96
C GLY A 134 -16.33 6.20 -7.65
N HIS A 135 -16.19 6.56 -6.37
CA HIS A 135 -15.95 7.96 -5.99
C HIS A 135 -14.59 8.48 -6.52
N TYR A 136 -13.55 7.64 -6.61
CA TYR A 136 -12.26 8.05 -7.17
C TYR A 136 -12.36 8.34 -8.66
N GLN A 137 -13.10 7.52 -9.40
CA GLN A 137 -13.39 7.76 -10.81
C GLN A 137 -14.14 9.08 -10.99
N ASP A 138 -15.20 9.33 -10.19
CA ASP A 138 -16.01 10.55 -10.25
C ASP A 138 -15.17 11.82 -10.02
N VAL A 139 -14.34 11.83 -8.97
CA VAL A 139 -13.49 13.00 -8.68
C VAL A 139 -12.43 13.21 -9.76
N CYS A 140 -11.84 12.14 -10.31
CA CYS A 140 -10.90 12.25 -11.43
C CYS A 140 -11.56 12.82 -12.68
N MET A 141 -12.77 12.36 -13.03
CA MET A 141 -13.54 12.91 -14.15
C MET A 141 -13.87 14.38 -13.96
N LYS A 142 -14.29 14.78 -12.75
CA LYS A 142 -14.59 16.17 -12.42
C LYS A 142 -13.36 17.08 -12.57
N GLU A 143 -12.22 16.63 -12.14
CA GLU A 143 -10.95 17.36 -12.21
C GLU A 143 -10.24 17.19 -13.57
N LYS A 144 -10.81 16.39 -14.49
CA LYS A 144 -10.27 16.10 -15.83
C LYS A 144 -8.87 15.51 -15.81
N VAL A 145 -8.59 14.62 -14.85
CA VAL A 145 -7.35 13.87 -14.73
C VAL A 145 -7.61 12.37 -14.90
N SER A 146 -6.63 11.64 -15.41
CA SER A 146 -6.73 10.19 -15.49
C SER A 146 -6.54 9.57 -14.12
N PRO A 147 -7.40 8.61 -13.71
CA PRO A 147 -7.19 7.88 -12.46
C PRO A 147 -5.89 7.07 -12.52
N LYS A 148 -5.17 7.04 -11.41
CA LYS A 148 -3.97 6.22 -11.25
C LYS A 148 -4.37 4.75 -11.04
N ARG A 149 -3.48 3.84 -11.41
CA ARG A 149 -3.65 2.38 -11.20
C ARG A 149 -3.77 2.06 -9.72
N ILE A 150 -4.67 1.14 -9.38
CA ILE A 150 -4.83 0.63 -8.01
C ILE A 150 -4.58 -0.88 -8.01
N LEU A 151 -3.63 -1.33 -7.21
CA LEU A 151 -3.31 -2.73 -6.97
C LEU A 151 -4.09 -3.20 -5.74
N LEU A 152 -4.89 -4.23 -5.89
CA LEU A 152 -5.67 -4.80 -4.79
C LEU A 152 -4.81 -5.74 -3.97
N SER A 153 -4.83 -5.57 -2.65
CA SER A 153 -4.02 -6.37 -1.72
C SER A 153 -4.87 -7.39 -0.97
N PHE A 154 -4.45 -8.65 -1.02
CA PHE A 154 -5.07 -9.75 -0.30
C PHE A 154 -4.04 -10.48 0.55
N ALA A 155 -4.40 -10.86 1.77
CA ALA A 155 -3.55 -11.63 2.69
C ALA A 155 -4.39 -12.72 3.36
N PRO A 156 -4.35 -13.96 2.86
CA PRO A 156 -5.09 -15.05 3.48
C PRO A 156 -4.67 -15.29 4.92
N ILE A 157 -5.65 -15.35 5.82
CA ILE A 157 -5.46 -15.65 7.24
C ILE A 157 -5.30 -17.16 7.39
N SER A 158 -4.25 -17.61 8.06
CA SER A 158 -4.01 -19.03 8.34
C SER A 158 -4.14 -19.38 9.81
N THR A 159 -4.13 -18.41 10.71
CA THR A 159 -4.23 -18.58 12.15
C THR A 159 -4.90 -17.36 12.81
N GLU A 160 -5.47 -17.54 14.00
CA GLU A 160 -5.97 -16.42 14.82
C GLU A 160 -4.87 -15.37 15.13
N ARG A 161 -3.62 -15.81 15.26
CA ARG A 161 -2.50 -14.88 15.45
C ARG A 161 -2.33 -13.95 14.25
N ASN A 162 -2.47 -14.46 13.03
CA ASN A 162 -2.42 -13.63 11.81
C ASN A 162 -3.59 -12.65 11.78
N LEU A 163 -4.81 -13.11 12.13
CA LEU A 163 -5.99 -12.27 12.24
C LEU A 163 -5.76 -11.09 13.21
N ASN A 164 -5.31 -11.40 14.43
CA ASN A 164 -5.05 -10.42 15.46
C ASN A 164 -3.95 -9.41 15.02
N PHE A 165 -2.94 -9.88 14.30
CA PHE A 165 -1.90 -9.02 13.74
C PHE A 165 -2.45 -8.05 12.68
N LEU A 166 -3.32 -8.53 11.77
CA LEU A 166 -3.96 -7.68 10.78
C LEU A 166 -4.88 -6.63 11.42
N LYS A 167 -5.64 -7.02 12.45
CA LYS A 167 -6.45 -6.07 13.22
C LYS A 167 -5.59 -5.02 13.93
N TRP A 168 -4.46 -5.43 14.50
CA TRP A 168 -3.48 -4.50 15.10
C TRP A 168 -2.90 -3.53 14.08
N LEU A 169 -2.69 -3.96 12.82
CA LEU A 169 -2.28 -3.10 11.71
C LEU A 169 -3.41 -2.16 11.22
N GLY A 170 -4.60 -2.20 11.82
CA GLY A 170 -5.73 -1.37 11.43
C GLY A 170 -6.44 -1.83 10.15
N VAL A 171 -6.28 -3.11 9.77
CA VAL A 171 -7.04 -3.69 8.66
C VAL A 171 -8.50 -3.81 9.09
N ASN A 172 -9.41 -3.31 8.25
CA ASN A 172 -10.84 -3.43 8.46
C ASN A 172 -11.30 -4.84 8.07
N ILE A 173 -11.70 -5.62 9.07
CA ILE A 173 -12.29 -6.95 8.88
C ILE A 173 -13.70 -6.90 9.48
N PRO A 174 -14.77 -6.97 8.65
CA PRO A 174 -16.14 -6.98 9.16
C PRO A 174 -16.37 -8.14 10.12
N GLU A 175 -17.18 -7.91 11.17
CA GLU A 175 -17.45 -8.91 12.21
C GLU A 175 -17.97 -10.22 11.63
N ALA A 176 -18.94 -10.17 10.71
CA ALA A 176 -19.47 -11.35 10.05
C ALA A 176 -18.40 -12.12 9.23
N THR A 177 -17.44 -11.41 8.62
CA THR A 177 -16.32 -12.01 7.90
C THR A 177 -15.36 -12.69 8.88
N GLU A 178 -15.06 -12.03 10.00
CA GLU A 178 -14.24 -12.60 11.07
C GLU A 178 -14.86 -13.87 11.64
N GLU A 179 -16.14 -13.83 12.01
CA GLU A 179 -16.90 -14.97 12.50
C GLU A 179 -16.90 -16.14 11.50
N TYR A 180 -17.10 -15.85 10.21
CA TYR A 180 -17.06 -16.87 9.16
C TYR A 180 -15.67 -17.51 9.07
N ILE A 181 -14.62 -16.73 9.05
CA ILE A 181 -13.24 -17.24 8.94
C ILE A 181 -12.86 -18.08 10.15
N THR A 182 -13.24 -17.65 11.37
CA THR A 182 -12.81 -18.27 12.63
C THR A 182 -13.74 -19.36 13.15
N ALA A 183 -14.89 -19.61 12.52
CA ALA A 183 -15.89 -20.57 12.99
C ALA A 183 -15.36 -22.01 13.17
N ASN A 184 -14.25 -22.38 12.51
CA ASN A 184 -13.56 -23.65 12.72
C ASN A 184 -12.06 -23.47 12.42
N GLN A 185 -11.21 -23.79 13.39
CA GLN A 185 -9.77 -23.62 13.31
C GLN A 185 -9.12 -24.41 12.17
N ASP A 186 -9.61 -25.60 11.87
CA ASP A 186 -9.04 -26.45 10.81
C ASP A 186 -9.32 -25.88 9.39
N THR A 187 -10.28 -24.97 9.25
CA THR A 187 -10.71 -24.42 7.96
C THR A 187 -10.39 -22.93 7.78
N ILE A 188 -9.75 -22.26 8.74
CA ILE A 188 -9.45 -20.82 8.72
C ILE A 188 -8.83 -20.40 7.38
N LYS A 189 -7.78 -21.11 6.92
CA LYS A 189 -7.08 -20.79 5.69
C LYS A 189 -7.99 -20.91 4.47
N GLY A 190 -8.76 -21.97 4.35
CA GLY A 190 -9.70 -22.19 3.24
C GLY A 190 -10.76 -21.11 3.18
N ARG A 191 -11.41 -20.80 4.30
CA ARG A 191 -12.44 -19.77 4.39
C ARG A 191 -11.89 -18.37 4.13
N SER A 192 -10.70 -18.06 4.62
CA SER A 192 -10.04 -16.78 4.32
C SER A 192 -9.75 -16.63 2.83
N LEU A 193 -9.37 -17.71 2.15
CA LEU A 193 -9.16 -17.69 0.71
C LEU A 193 -10.49 -17.50 -0.05
N GLU A 194 -11.55 -18.19 0.37
CA GLU A 194 -12.91 -18.00 -0.19
C GLU A 194 -13.37 -16.56 -0.06
N VAL A 195 -13.17 -15.92 1.10
CA VAL A 195 -13.47 -14.49 1.31
C VAL A 195 -12.66 -13.63 0.34
N SER A 196 -11.35 -13.87 0.21
CA SER A 196 -10.50 -13.09 -0.69
C SER A 196 -10.95 -13.21 -2.15
N MET A 197 -11.32 -14.42 -2.59
CA MET A 197 -11.84 -14.66 -3.94
C MET A 197 -13.21 -13.99 -4.14
N GLY A 198 -14.12 -14.10 -3.17
CA GLY A 198 -15.41 -13.45 -3.22
C GLY A 198 -15.31 -11.92 -3.31
N VAL A 199 -14.44 -11.31 -2.51
CA VAL A 199 -14.17 -9.87 -2.59
C VAL A 199 -13.62 -9.48 -3.97
N LEU A 200 -12.71 -10.26 -4.54
CA LEU A 200 -12.17 -10.01 -5.88
C LEU A 200 -13.25 -10.09 -6.95
N ASP A 201 -14.07 -11.14 -6.93
CA ASP A 201 -15.16 -11.35 -7.89
C ASP A 201 -16.20 -10.22 -7.84
N ASP A 202 -16.58 -9.79 -6.64
CA ASP A 202 -17.51 -8.67 -6.42
C ASP A 202 -16.94 -7.37 -6.99
N VAL A 203 -15.67 -7.06 -6.70
CA VAL A 203 -15.02 -5.83 -7.19
C VAL A 203 -14.93 -5.84 -8.72
N LEU A 204 -14.50 -6.96 -9.33
CA LEU A 204 -14.42 -7.08 -10.78
C LEU A 204 -15.79 -6.95 -11.46
N SER A 205 -16.82 -7.54 -10.87
CA SER A 205 -18.19 -7.42 -11.36
C SER A 205 -18.72 -5.99 -11.31
N HIS A 206 -18.35 -5.25 -10.26
CA HIS A 206 -18.75 -3.85 -10.08
C HIS A 206 -18.06 -2.89 -11.06
N ILE A 207 -16.79 -3.14 -11.40
CA ILE A 207 -16.02 -2.32 -12.35
C ILE A 207 -16.48 -2.57 -13.80
N SER A 208 -17.00 -3.77 -14.08
CA SER A 208 -17.44 -4.17 -15.44
C SER A 208 -18.87 -3.75 -15.79
N SER A 209 -19.63 -3.21 -14.84
CA SER A 209 -21.01 -2.73 -14.98
C SER A 209 -21.06 -1.23 -15.22
#